data_4cfc153a199e5b49572e6f75efd78cb0
#
_entry.id   4cfc153a199e5b49572e6f75efd78cb0
#
_cell.length_a   1.000
_cell.length_b   1.000
_cell.length_c   1.000
_cell.angle_alpha   90.00
_cell.angle_beta   90.00
_cell.angle_gamma   90.00
#
_symmetry.space_group_name_H-M   'P 1'
#
loop_
_entity.id
_entity.type
_entity.pdbx_description
1 polymer ?
#
loop_
_entity_poly.entity_id
_entity_poly.type
_entity_poly.pdbx_seq_one_letter_code
_entity_poly.pdbx_strand_id
1 'polypeptide(L)'
;MSATQVIIFFGVVAAIAYWCYVNARNNELIEQATSLSRGERSERRLVLKLLKMGVNPRAIFHDIYLQKPNGEYTQIDLAVATSAGLIVFEVKDYGGWIFGNEGQRYWTKVLAYGRLKSRFYNPIMQNNGHIRALRSRLTQNPDIPIYSVIV
;
A
#
# COMPACT_ATOMS: atom_id res chain seq x y z
N MET A 1 28.13 -33.04 19.58
CA MET A 1 27.88 -32.32 18.30
C MET A 1 29.19 -32.26 17.54
N SER A 2 29.18 -32.50 16.25
CA SER A 2 30.35 -32.28 15.39
C SER A 2 30.61 -30.77 15.21
N ALA A 3 31.86 -30.41 14.90
CA ALA A 3 32.21 -29.01 14.61
C ALA A 3 31.29 -28.39 13.52
N THR A 4 30.94 -29.17 12.51
CA THR A 4 30.02 -28.75 11.46
C THR A 4 28.61 -28.40 12.01
N GLN A 5 28.08 -29.22 12.94
CA GLN A 5 26.78 -28.96 13.58
C GLN A 5 26.79 -27.67 14.41
N VAL A 6 27.90 -27.39 15.10
CA VAL A 6 28.07 -26.14 15.87
C VAL A 6 28.10 -24.93 14.94
N ILE A 7 28.82 -24.98 13.84
CA ILE A 7 28.90 -23.88 12.86
C ILE A 7 27.51 -23.61 12.24
N ILE A 8 26.78 -24.66 11.83
CA ILE A 8 25.42 -24.52 11.28
C ILE A 8 24.47 -23.88 12.31
N PHE A 9 24.54 -24.35 13.57
CA PHE A 9 23.70 -23.80 14.65
C PHE A 9 23.94 -22.30 14.86
N PHE A 10 25.20 -21.86 14.98
CA PHE A 10 25.50 -20.44 15.13
C PHE A 10 25.14 -19.62 13.90
N GLY A 11 25.29 -20.17 12.70
CA GLY A 11 24.86 -19.55 11.44
C GLY A 11 23.34 -19.29 11.40
N VAL A 12 22.55 -20.28 11.82
CA VAL A 12 21.08 -20.14 11.91
C VAL A 12 20.67 -19.10 12.95
N VAL A 13 21.30 -19.16 14.15
CA VAL A 13 21.01 -18.17 15.22
C VAL A 13 21.36 -16.75 14.75
N ALA A 14 22.49 -16.54 14.11
CA ALA A 14 22.89 -15.24 13.56
C ALA A 14 21.90 -14.76 12.48
N ALA A 15 21.45 -15.64 11.60
CA ALA A 15 20.47 -15.30 10.57
C ALA A 15 19.10 -14.88 11.17
N ILE A 16 18.65 -15.60 12.20
CA ILE A 16 17.42 -15.25 12.93
C ILE A 16 17.59 -13.90 13.64
N ALA A 17 18.69 -13.68 14.33
CA ALA A 17 18.96 -12.41 15.01
C ALA A 17 19.01 -11.24 14.02
N TYR A 18 19.66 -11.42 12.89
CA TYR A 18 19.69 -10.42 11.82
C TYR A 18 18.28 -10.15 11.25
N TRP A 19 17.49 -11.19 11.00
CA TRP A 19 16.10 -11.05 10.54
C TRP A 19 15.24 -10.28 11.56
N CYS A 20 15.33 -10.61 12.85
CA CYS A 20 14.65 -9.88 13.92
C CYS A 20 15.05 -8.41 13.96
N TYR A 21 16.35 -8.12 13.86
CA TYR A 21 16.87 -6.76 13.82
C TYR A 21 16.31 -5.96 12.64
N VAL A 22 16.33 -6.53 11.42
CA VAL A 22 15.81 -5.87 10.22
C VAL A 22 14.31 -5.60 10.35
N ASN A 23 13.55 -6.57 10.90
CA ASN A 23 12.10 -6.38 11.10
C ASN A 23 11.82 -5.28 12.15
N ALA A 24 12.54 -5.25 13.24
CA ALA A 24 12.40 -4.19 14.25
C ALA A 24 12.67 -2.80 13.64
N ARG A 25 13.75 -2.66 12.89
CA ARG A 25 14.09 -1.41 12.19
C ARG A 25 13.03 -1.00 11.16
N ASN A 26 12.49 -1.96 10.42
CA ASN A 26 11.40 -1.68 9.46
C ASN A 26 10.13 -1.22 10.19
N ASN A 27 9.79 -1.82 11.32
CA ASN A 27 8.63 -1.44 12.11
C ASN A 27 8.79 -0.03 12.69
N GLU A 28 9.95 0.31 13.25
CA GLU A 28 10.27 1.67 13.71
C GLU A 28 10.12 2.71 12.59
N LEU A 29 10.56 2.40 11.37
CA LEU A 29 10.36 3.28 10.21
C LEU A 29 8.88 3.47 9.90
N ILE A 30 8.10 2.39 9.84
CA ILE A 30 6.65 2.46 9.56
C ILE A 30 5.95 3.33 10.62
N GLU A 31 6.29 3.17 11.90
CA GLU A 31 5.68 3.92 13.01
C GLU A 31 5.91 5.43 12.95
N GLN A 32 6.88 5.90 12.17
CA GLN A 32 7.07 7.34 11.90
C GLN A 32 5.93 7.93 11.05
N ALA A 33 5.26 7.13 10.23
CA ALA A 33 4.21 7.59 9.32
C ALA A 33 2.82 7.03 9.66
N THR A 34 2.74 5.83 10.26
CA THR A 34 1.48 5.14 10.54
C THR A 34 1.64 4.09 11.64
N SER A 35 0.53 3.63 12.22
CA SER A 35 0.54 2.52 13.17
C SER A 35 0.67 1.17 12.46
N LEU A 36 1.35 0.21 13.08
CA LEU A 36 1.47 -1.18 12.59
C LEU A 36 0.13 -1.94 12.56
N SER A 37 -0.89 -1.44 13.27
CA SER A 37 -2.24 -2.00 13.31
C SER A 37 -3.17 -1.44 12.24
N ARG A 38 -2.79 -0.34 11.54
CA ARG A 38 -3.62 0.30 10.52
C ARG A 38 -3.39 -0.30 9.14
N GLY A 39 -4.48 -0.33 8.36
CA GLY A 39 -4.46 -0.79 6.98
C GLY A 39 -4.01 -2.24 6.80
N GLU A 40 -3.85 -2.66 5.56
CA GLU A 40 -3.37 -3.99 5.21
C GLU A 40 -1.84 -4.09 5.22
N ARG A 41 -1.32 -5.32 5.26
CA ARG A 41 0.14 -5.57 5.21
C ARG A 41 0.77 -5.05 3.91
N SER A 42 0.08 -5.16 2.79
CA SER A 42 0.50 -4.67 1.47
C SER A 42 0.65 -3.15 1.47
N GLU A 43 -0.29 -2.43 2.05
CA GLU A 43 -0.26 -0.98 2.19
C GLU A 43 0.94 -0.55 3.06
N ARG A 44 1.15 -1.19 4.23
CA ARG A 44 2.32 -0.92 5.09
C ARG A 44 3.65 -1.23 4.41
N ARG A 45 3.70 -2.24 3.52
CA ARG A 45 4.89 -2.49 2.68
C ARG A 45 5.17 -1.34 1.73
N LEU A 46 4.13 -0.74 1.14
CA LEU A 46 4.27 0.45 0.30
C LEU A 46 4.76 1.65 1.12
N VAL A 47 4.17 1.90 2.30
CA VAL A 47 4.65 2.94 3.24
C VAL A 47 6.13 2.76 3.53
N LEU A 48 6.57 1.55 3.92
CA LEU A 48 7.97 1.26 4.19
C LEU A 48 8.88 1.53 2.98
N LYS A 49 8.43 1.16 1.78
CA LYS A 49 9.18 1.41 0.55
C LYS A 49 9.37 2.91 0.30
N LEU A 50 8.32 3.71 0.46
CA LEU A 50 8.36 5.17 0.32
C LEU A 50 9.29 5.82 1.35
N LEU A 51 9.22 5.38 2.61
CA LEU A 51 10.12 5.86 3.66
C LEU A 51 11.60 5.54 3.36
N LYS A 52 11.88 4.33 2.86
CA LYS A 52 13.24 3.94 2.43
C LYS A 52 13.73 4.72 1.19
N MET A 53 12.81 5.25 0.38
CA MET A 53 13.12 6.16 -0.73
C MET A 53 13.32 7.60 -0.28
N GLY A 54 13.18 7.90 1.01
CA GLY A 54 13.39 9.24 1.58
C GLY A 54 12.14 10.12 1.59
N VAL A 55 10.96 9.58 1.36
CA VAL A 55 9.71 10.35 1.49
C VAL A 55 9.54 10.73 2.96
N ASN A 56 9.24 12.02 3.22
CA ASN A 56 9.02 12.51 4.57
C ASN A 56 7.81 11.79 5.20
N PRO A 57 7.95 11.19 6.40
CA PRO A 57 6.85 10.52 7.08
C PRO A 57 5.60 11.38 7.23
N ARG A 58 5.75 12.70 7.47
CA ARG A 58 4.64 13.65 7.61
C ARG A 58 3.90 13.94 6.31
N ALA A 59 4.46 13.56 5.16
CA ALA A 59 3.83 13.68 3.86
C ALA A 59 3.04 12.43 3.47
N ILE A 60 3.09 11.38 4.28
CA ILE A 60 2.43 10.09 4.04
C ILE A 60 1.14 10.03 4.86
N PHE A 61 0.02 9.86 4.19
CA PHE A 61 -1.31 9.71 4.78
C PHE A 61 -1.82 8.30 4.45
N HIS A 62 -1.80 7.42 5.43
CA HIS A 62 -2.15 6.01 5.27
C HIS A 62 -3.51 5.71 5.90
N ASP A 63 -4.32 4.88 5.22
CA ASP A 63 -5.60 4.38 5.71
C ASP A 63 -6.56 5.52 6.10
N ILE A 64 -6.88 6.40 5.13
CA ILE A 64 -7.68 7.60 5.34
C ILE A 64 -9.16 7.29 5.06
N TYR A 65 -10.02 7.61 6.00
CA TYR A 65 -11.47 7.54 5.83
C TYR A 65 -12.05 8.92 5.52
N LEU A 66 -12.70 9.03 4.37
CA LEU A 66 -13.38 10.26 3.95
C LEU A 66 -14.89 10.02 3.83
N GLN A 67 -15.67 10.90 4.38
CA GLN A 67 -17.11 10.91 4.15
C GLN A 67 -17.42 11.55 2.79
N LYS A 68 -18.15 10.84 1.95
CA LYS A 68 -18.66 11.34 0.67
C LYS A 68 -19.82 12.30 0.87
N PRO A 69 -20.19 13.10 -0.14
CA PRO A 69 -21.36 13.99 -0.03
C PRO A 69 -22.69 13.29 0.24
N ASN A 70 -22.82 12.02 -0.13
CA ASN A 70 -24.02 11.19 0.13
C ASN A 70 -24.05 10.57 1.54
N GLY A 71 -23.10 10.93 2.42
CA GLY A 71 -22.99 10.41 3.80
C GLY A 71 -22.24 9.10 3.94
N GLU A 72 -21.96 8.36 2.84
CA GLU A 72 -21.15 7.14 2.89
C GLU A 72 -19.67 7.47 3.14
N TYR A 73 -18.92 6.48 3.60
CA TYR A 73 -17.48 6.59 3.74
C TYR A 73 -16.76 5.92 2.56
N THR A 74 -15.59 6.44 2.24
CA THR A 74 -14.62 5.80 1.37
C THR A 74 -13.27 5.75 2.09
N GLN A 75 -12.54 4.67 1.92
CA GLN A 75 -11.19 4.50 2.45
C GLN A 75 -10.21 4.73 1.31
N ILE A 76 -9.19 5.53 1.55
CA ILE A 76 -8.03 5.71 0.67
C ILE A 76 -6.88 4.95 1.31
N ASP A 77 -6.31 3.99 0.58
CA ASP A 77 -5.23 3.14 1.10
C ASP A 77 -4.02 3.99 1.47
N LEU A 78 -3.59 4.87 0.56
CA LEU A 78 -2.45 5.75 0.79
C LEU A 78 -2.52 7.01 -0.06
N ALA A 79 -2.20 8.16 0.53
CA ALA A 79 -1.92 9.39 -0.19
C ALA A 79 -0.57 9.98 0.24
N VAL A 80 0.14 10.59 -0.69
CA VAL A 80 1.44 11.23 -0.44
C VAL A 80 1.41 12.66 -0.96
N ALA A 81 1.73 13.62 -0.08
CA ALA A 81 1.91 15.01 -0.47
C ALA A 81 3.32 15.23 -1.03
N THR A 82 3.40 15.85 -2.19
CA THR A 82 4.66 16.21 -2.85
C THR A 82 4.65 17.66 -3.28
N SER A 83 5.80 18.18 -3.69
CA SER A 83 5.89 19.53 -4.27
C SER A 83 5.12 19.68 -5.60
N ALA A 84 4.85 18.56 -6.29
CA ALA A 84 4.10 18.53 -7.55
C ALA A 84 2.59 18.33 -7.37
N GLY A 85 2.11 18.04 -6.15
CA GLY A 85 0.72 17.73 -5.85
C GLY A 85 0.56 16.50 -4.97
N LEU A 86 -0.63 15.91 -4.97
CA LEU A 86 -0.95 14.70 -4.21
C LEU A 86 -0.86 13.47 -5.10
N ILE A 87 -0.28 12.39 -4.59
CA ILE A 87 -0.30 11.07 -5.23
C ILE A 87 -1.21 10.18 -4.41
N VAL A 88 -2.28 9.65 -5.01
CA VAL A 88 -3.23 8.75 -4.36
C VAL A 88 -3.02 7.34 -4.90
N PHE A 89 -2.73 6.43 -3.99
CA PHE A 89 -2.45 5.03 -4.30
C PHE A 89 -3.65 4.16 -3.95
N GLU A 90 -3.96 3.22 -4.83
CA GLU A 90 -4.84 2.08 -4.60
C GLU A 90 -3.98 0.82 -4.63
N VAL A 91 -3.95 0.07 -3.54
CA VAL A 91 -3.08 -1.10 -3.38
C VAL A 91 -3.86 -2.38 -3.61
N LYS A 92 -3.35 -3.24 -4.49
CA LYS A 92 -3.96 -4.54 -4.81
C LYS A 92 -2.92 -5.66 -4.70
N ASP A 93 -2.90 -6.33 -3.55
CA ASP A 93 -2.00 -7.48 -3.30
C ASP A 93 -2.60 -8.77 -3.88
N TYR A 94 -2.72 -8.81 -5.21
CA TYR A 94 -3.28 -9.95 -5.91
C TYR A 94 -2.19 -10.82 -6.53
N GLY A 95 -2.17 -12.11 -6.15
CA GLY A 95 -1.38 -13.09 -6.88
C GLY A 95 -2.03 -13.51 -8.20
N GLY A 96 -1.22 -14.09 -9.11
CA GLY A 96 -1.68 -14.61 -10.40
C GLY A 96 -1.71 -13.57 -11.52
N TRP A 97 -2.49 -13.84 -12.56
CA TRP A 97 -2.62 -12.97 -13.71
C TRP A 97 -3.83 -12.06 -13.59
N ILE A 98 -3.65 -10.80 -13.94
CA ILE A 98 -4.70 -9.78 -13.91
C ILE A 98 -5.02 -9.38 -15.35
N PHE A 99 -6.30 -9.43 -15.70
CA PHE A 99 -6.83 -9.03 -17.00
C PHE A 99 -7.88 -7.96 -16.82
N GLY A 100 -7.71 -6.84 -17.52
CA GLY A 100 -8.65 -5.71 -17.52
C GLY A 100 -8.07 -4.50 -18.20
N ASN A 101 -8.93 -3.53 -18.49
CA ASN A 101 -8.54 -2.22 -18.98
C ASN A 101 -9.36 -1.12 -18.30
N GLU A 102 -9.01 0.14 -18.52
CA GLU A 102 -9.64 1.29 -17.86
C GLU A 102 -11.15 1.41 -18.11
N GLY A 103 -11.64 1.00 -19.29
CA GLY A 103 -13.07 1.06 -19.64
C GLY A 103 -13.92 -0.05 -19.05
N GLN A 104 -13.33 -1.10 -18.50
CA GLN A 104 -14.06 -2.23 -17.93
C GLN A 104 -14.38 -1.99 -16.45
N ARG A 105 -15.65 -2.14 -16.07
CA ARG A 105 -16.08 -1.99 -14.67
C ARG A 105 -15.49 -3.04 -13.74
N TYR A 106 -15.25 -4.26 -14.23
CA TYR A 106 -14.66 -5.35 -13.47
C TYR A 106 -13.47 -5.94 -14.21
N TRP A 107 -12.41 -6.18 -13.47
CA TRP A 107 -11.23 -6.91 -13.93
C TRP A 107 -11.30 -8.36 -13.48
N THR A 108 -10.52 -9.21 -14.12
CA THR A 108 -10.47 -10.65 -13.82
C THR A 108 -9.11 -11.03 -13.28
N LYS A 109 -9.09 -11.71 -12.14
CA LYS A 109 -7.92 -12.37 -11.57
C LYS A 109 -7.98 -13.86 -11.91
N VAL A 110 -6.85 -14.41 -12.38
CA VAL A 110 -6.69 -15.81 -12.79
C VAL A 110 -5.56 -16.45 -11.98
N LEU A 111 -5.89 -17.51 -11.26
CA LEU A 111 -4.98 -18.29 -10.42
C LEU A 111 -4.89 -19.73 -10.89
N ALA A 112 -3.95 -20.51 -10.31
CA ALA A 112 -3.80 -21.94 -10.53
C ALA A 112 -3.80 -22.33 -12.03
N TYR A 113 -2.97 -21.64 -12.83
CA TYR A 113 -2.82 -21.88 -14.27
C TYR A 113 -4.16 -21.86 -15.04
N GLY A 114 -5.04 -20.91 -14.68
CA GLY A 114 -6.32 -20.72 -15.37
C GLY A 114 -7.51 -21.45 -14.74
N ARG A 115 -7.32 -22.28 -13.72
CA ARG A 115 -8.38 -23.08 -13.10
C ARG A 115 -9.31 -22.24 -12.21
N LEU A 116 -8.79 -21.19 -11.57
CA LEU A 116 -9.56 -20.32 -10.70
C LEU A 116 -9.62 -18.91 -11.28
N LYS A 117 -10.84 -18.43 -11.53
CA LYS A 117 -11.10 -17.09 -12.02
C LYS A 117 -12.02 -16.36 -11.04
N SER A 118 -11.67 -15.14 -10.70
CA SER A 118 -12.52 -14.24 -9.90
C SER A 118 -12.55 -12.85 -10.49
N ARG A 119 -13.67 -12.14 -10.31
CA ARG A 119 -13.83 -10.76 -10.76
C ARG A 119 -13.70 -9.82 -9.57
N PHE A 120 -13.10 -8.67 -9.79
CA PHE A 120 -13.03 -7.59 -8.80
C PHE A 120 -13.26 -6.25 -9.48
N TYR A 121 -13.67 -5.26 -8.68
CA TYR A 121 -13.95 -3.92 -9.20
C TYR A 121 -12.67 -3.29 -9.75
N ASN A 122 -12.80 -2.55 -10.85
CA ASN A 122 -11.69 -1.89 -11.53
C ASN A 122 -10.99 -0.90 -10.57
N PRO A 123 -9.71 -1.14 -10.22
CA PRO A 123 -9.00 -0.29 -9.25
C PRO A 123 -8.76 1.13 -9.75
N ILE A 124 -8.70 1.35 -11.07
CA ILE A 124 -8.61 2.69 -11.65
C ILE A 124 -9.90 3.46 -11.36
N MET A 125 -11.06 2.85 -11.58
CA MET A 125 -12.35 3.47 -11.27
C MET A 125 -12.53 3.67 -9.75
N GLN A 126 -12.04 2.74 -8.94
CA GLN A 126 -12.06 2.85 -7.48
C GLN A 126 -11.23 4.06 -7.04
N ASN A 127 -9.98 4.15 -7.46
CA ASN A 127 -9.09 5.23 -7.08
C ASN A 127 -9.58 6.60 -7.59
N ASN A 128 -10.16 6.64 -8.81
CA ASN A 128 -10.82 7.86 -9.31
C ASN A 128 -12.00 8.29 -8.42
N GLY A 129 -12.71 7.32 -7.81
CA GLY A 129 -13.74 7.58 -6.81
C GLY A 129 -13.17 8.22 -5.54
N HIS A 130 -12.06 7.69 -5.04
CA HIS A 130 -11.31 8.22 -3.89
C HIS A 130 -10.82 9.66 -4.15
N ILE A 131 -10.25 9.89 -5.34
CA ILE A 131 -9.77 11.22 -5.75
C ILE A 131 -10.92 12.23 -5.80
N ARG A 132 -12.10 11.86 -6.32
CA ARG A 132 -13.28 12.76 -6.30
C ARG A 132 -13.72 13.10 -4.87
N ALA A 133 -13.74 12.11 -3.97
CA ALA A 133 -14.06 12.34 -2.57
C ALA A 133 -13.01 13.22 -1.88
N LEU A 134 -11.73 13.00 -2.16
CA LEU A 134 -10.64 13.82 -1.63
C LEU A 134 -10.75 15.26 -2.14
N ARG A 135 -10.95 15.46 -3.44
CA ARG A 135 -11.10 16.78 -4.06
C ARG A 135 -12.26 17.58 -3.47
N SER A 136 -13.38 16.94 -3.13
CA SER A 136 -14.51 17.62 -2.49
C SER A 136 -14.20 18.15 -1.08
N ARG A 137 -13.09 17.71 -0.46
CA ARG A 137 -12.60 18.17 0.85
C ARG A 137 -11.48 19.23 0.75
N LEU A 138 -10.82 19.33 -0.41
CA LEU A 138 -9.74 20.28 -0.65
C LEU A 138 -10.28 21.65 -1.13
N THR A 139 -11.22 22.21 -0.39
CA THR A 139 -11.91 23.47 -0.78
C THR A 139 -10.99 24.70 -0.82
N GLN A 140 -9.91 24.71 -0.03
CA GLN A 140 -8.93 25.81 0.00
C GLN A 140 -7.92 25.75 -1.17
N ASN A 141 -7.72 24.59 -1.77
CA ASN A 141 -6.79 24.36 -2.88
C ASN A 141 -7.44 23.44 -3.93
N PRO A 142 -8.49 23.90 -4.62
CA PRO A 142 -9.26 23.06 -5.54
C PRO A 142 -8.45 22.59 -6.76
N ASP A 143 -7.44 23.36 -7.16
CA ASP A 143 -6.65 23.12 -8.37
C ASP A 143 -5.36 22.32 -8.13
N ILE A 144 -5.12 21.86 -6.89
CA ILE A 144 -3.94 21.03 -6.62
C ILE A 144 -3.94 19.79 -7.51
N PRO A 145 -2.84 19.51 -8.24
CA PRO A 145 -2.73 18.29 -9.02
C PRO A 145 -2.88 17.04 -8.16
N ILE A 146 -3.69 16.08 -8.60
CA ILE A 146 -3.84 14.78 -7.94
C ILE A 146 -3.58 13.68 -8.96
N TYR A 147 -2.62 12.83 -8.66
CA TYR A 147 -2.17 11.72 -9.49
C TYR A 147 -2.71 10.40 -8.94
N SER A 148 -3.22 9.55 -9.82
CA SER A 148 -3.73 8.21 -9.50
C SER A 148 -2.65 7.16 -9.78
N VAL A 149 -2.35 6.32 -8.80
CA VAL A 149 -1.40 5.21 -8.94
C VAL A 149 -2.05 3.93 -8.41
N ILE A 150 -1.98 2.85 -9.20
CA ILE A 150 -2.40 1.51 -8.81
C ILE A 150 -1.14 0.66 -8.61
N VAL A 151 -1.04 -0.02 -7.46
CA VAL A 151 0.14 -0.82 -7.06
C VAL A 151 -0.25 -2.26 -6.75
#